data_ada56d00e1b2d57e6046e0a7a41f6445
#
_entry.id   ada56d00e1b2d57e6046e0a7a41f6445
#
_cell.length_a   1.000
_cell.length_b   1.000
_cell.length_c   1.000
_cell.angle_alpha   90.00
_cell.angle_beta   90.00
_cell.angle_gamma   90.00
#
_symmetry.space_group_name_H-M   'P 1'
#
loop_
_entity.id
_entity.type
_entity.pdbx_description
1 polymer ?
#
loop_
_entity_poly.entity_id
_entity_poly.type
_entity_poly.pdbx_seq_one_letter_code
_entity_poly.pdbx_strand_id
1 'polypeptide(L)'
;MTLARHRDGTILAFAAIAAVIAIAGALLQTERLGPNLLLAGVYLAGLAVGALFFTAVQVVTGATWSDSLRTIPEKLPLTLPMATVLLLVVFLAHPETYSWTVEQQSGLRGVWLSRPFFIARSSLYLGLWMLSARLLTRPAASSRVAAGVLAVLALTGWLAASDWLMSLTPQWTSTIFSVYVFVGFVVSAVAAMLLTCIWVRVRNPTCRSVSEGQLRDLATMLLGFSCLWAYLWYCQYM
;
A
#
# COMPACT_ATOMS: atom_id res chain seq x y z
N MET A 1 24.04 -9.21 -22.34
CA MET A 1 22.68 -9.73 -22.65
C MET A 1 22.29 -10.96 -21.84
N THR A 2 23.23 -11.80 -21.39
CA THR A 2 22.99 -13.06 -20.62
C THR A 2 22.59 -12.84 -19.15
N LEU A 3 23.05 -11.80 -18.48
CA LEU A 3 22.74 -11.52 -17.06
C LEU A 3 21.29 -11.02 -16.80
N ALA A 4 20.65 -10.37 -17.77
CA ALA A 4 19.25 -9.95 -17.65
C ALA A 4 18.30 -11.17 -17.67
N ARG A 5 18.56 -12.15 -18.52
CA ARG A 5 17.75 -13.37 -18.69
C ARG A 5 17.76 -14.29 -17.45
N HIS A 6 18.88 -14.30 -16.70
CA HIS A 6 18.97 -15.06 -15.43
C HIS A 6 18.18 -14.41 -14.30
N ARG A 7 18.02 -13.09 -14.36
CA ARG A 7 17.32 -12.27 -13.34
C ARG A 7 15.81 -12.39 -13.46
N ASP A 8 15.30 -12.50 -14.68
CA ASP A 8 13.86 -12.70 -14.92
C ASP A 8 13.44 -14.10 -14.47
N GLY A 9 14.33 -15.10 -14.62
CA GLY A 9 14.10 -16.46 -14.16
C GLY A 9 14.01 -16.59 -12.64
N THR A 10 14.84 -15.87 -11.87
CA THR A 10 14.75 -15.89 -10.40
C THR A 10 13.48 -15.21 -9.87
N ILE A 11 13.08 -14.09 -10.45
CA ILE A 11 11.83 -13.41 -10.07
C ILE A 11 10.61 -14.28 -10.40
N LEU A 12 10.61 -14.90 -11.59
CA LEU A 12 9.57 -15.85 -11.99
C LEU A 12 9.54 -17.09 -11.08
N ALA A 13 10.70 -17.61 -10.66
CA ALA A 13 10.77 -18.73 -9.73
C ALA A 13 10.21 -18.36 -8.34
N PHE A 14 10.55 -17.20 -7.79
CA PHE A 14 9.96 -16.71 -6.54
C PHE A 14 8.45 -16.47 -6.66
N ALA A 15 7.99 -15.89 -7.76
CA ALA A 15 6.57 -15.70 -8.03
C ALA A 15 5.83 -17.03 -8.15
N ALA A 16 6.42 -18.02 -8.82
CA ALA A 16 5.85 -19.35 -8.95
C ALA A 16 5.80 -20.08 -7.60
N ILE A 17 6.85 -20.02 -6.79
CA ILE A 17 6.88 -20.59 -5.43
C ILE A 17 5.82 -19.92 -4.56
N ALA A 18 5.72 -18.59 -4.58
CA ALA A 18 4.69 -17.86 -3.84
C ALA A 18 3.27 -18.25 -4.29
N ALA A 19 3.05 -18.42 -5.60
CA ALA A 19 1.78 -18.89 -6.14
C ALA A 19 1.45 -20.32 -5.69
N VAL A 20 2.43 -21.23 -5.71
CA VAL A 20 2.26 -22.62 -5.25
C VAL A 20 1.94 -22.65 -3.76
N ILE A 21 2.64 -21.86 -2.93
CA ILE A 21 2.37 -21.77 -1.48
C ILE A 21 0.98 -21.19 -1.24
N ALA A 22 0.57 -20.16 -1.99
CA ALA A 22 -0.75 -19.58 -1.90
C ALA A 22 -1.85 -20.58 -2.29
N ILE A 23 -1.67 -21.32 -3.38
CA ILE A 23 -2.61 -22.35 -3.84
C ILE A 23 -2.66 -23.52 -2.83
N ALA A 24 -1.52 -24.00 -2.36
CA ALA A 24 -1.47 -25.06 -1.35
C ALA A 24 -2.12 -24.61 -0.04
N GLY A 25 -1.86 -23.37 0.41
CA GLY A 25 -2.54 -22.78 1.58
C GLY A 25 -4.05 -22.67 1.38
N ALA A 26 -4.50 -22.31 0.19
CA ALA A 26 -5.92 -22.25 -0.16
C ALA A 26 -6.61 -23.61 -0.13
N LEU A 27 -5.91 -24.66 -0.59
CA LEU A 27 -6.44 -26.02 -0.60
C LEU A 27 -6.44 -26.70 0.78
N LEU A 28 -5.48 -26.33 1.64
CA LEU A 28 -5.29 -26.98 2.95
C LEU A 28 -6.00 -26.26 4.10
N GLN A 29 -6.25 -24.95 4.02
CA GLN A 29 -6.85 -24.15 5.09
C GLN A 29 -7.78 -23.07 4.54
N THR A 30 -8.95 -23.47 4.06
CA THR A 30 -9.94 -22.56 3.47
C THR A 30 -10.39 -21.44 4.41
N GLU A 31 -10.51 -21.69 5.72
CA GLU A 31 -10.95 -20.71 6.71
C GLU A 31 -9.97 -19.54 6.90
N ARG A 32 -8.67 -19.75 6.67
CA ARG A 32 -7.64 -18.71 6.80
C ARG A 32 -7.32 -17.99 5.49
N LEU A 33 -7.89 -18.45 4.40
CA LEU A 33 -7.57 -17.91 3.08
C LEU A 33 -8.02 -16.44 2.98
N GLY A 34 -9.25 -16.12 3.33
CA GLY A 34 -9.81 -14.76 3.29
C GLY A 34 -8.95 -13.75 4.06
N PRO A 35 -8.68 -13.97 5.37
CA PRO A 35 -7.81 -13.09 6.17
C PRO A 35 -6.40 -12.93 5.61
N ASN A 36 -5.79 -14.00 5.08
CA ASN A 36 -4.44 -13.94 4.51
C ASN A 36 -4.40 -13.15 3.19
N LEU A 37 -5.41 -13.34 2.33
CA LEU A 37 -5.55 -12.56 1.09
C LEU A 37 -5.83 -11.08 1.40
N LEU A 38 -6.63 -10.79 2.41
CA LEU A 38 -6.88 -9.43 2.88
C LEU A 38 -5.58 -8.76 3.33
N LEU A 39 -4.81 -9.44 4.18
CA LEU A 39 -3.52 -8.94 4.65
C LEU A 39 -2.57 -8.65 3.50
N ALA A 40 -2.41 -9.59 2.56
CA ALA A 40 -1.55 -9.44 1.39
C ALA A 40 -2.03 -8.28 0.50
N GLY A 41 -3.34 -8.21 0.23
CA GLY A 41 -3.93 -7.15 -0.59
C GLY A 41 -3.76 -5.76 0.03
N VAL A 42 -4.02 -5.63 1.32
CA VAL A 42 -3.83 -4.36 2.07
C VAL A 42 -2.35 -3.97 2.11
N TYR A 43 -1.43 -4.91 2.32
CA TYR A 43 0.00 -4.63 2.33
C TYR A 43 0.50 -4.13 0.97
N LEU A 44 0.13 -4.79 -0.13
CA LEU A 44 0.51 -4.37 -1.47
C LEU A 44 -0.12 -3.01 -1.86
N ALA A 45 -1.37 -2.77 -1.49
CA ALA A 45 -2.02 -1.49 -1.66
C ALA A 45 -1.33 -0.40 -0.83
N GLY A 46 -0.96 -0.72 0.41
CA GLY A 46 -0.25 0.18 1.32
C GLY A 46 1.12 0.61 0.79
N LEU A 47 1.90 -0.33 0.22
CA LEU A 47 3.17 0.00 -0.46
C LEU A 47 2.96 1.01 -1.58
N ALA A 48 1.92 0.81 -2.38
CA ALA A 48 1.60 1.72 -3.47
C ALA A 48 1.16 3.11 -2.98
N VAL A 49 0.23 3.15 -2.01
CA VAL A 49 -0.29 4.39 -1.42
C VAL A 49 0.83 5.19 -0.75
N GLY A 50 1.70 4.53 0.02
CA GLY A 50 2.85 5.19 0.65
C GLY A 50 3.85 5.75 -0.38
N ALA A 51 4.09 5.04 -1.48
CA ALA A 51 4.94 5.53 -2.57
C ALA A 51 4.29 6.69 -3.33
N LEU A 52 2.98 6.66 -3.57
CA LEU A 52 2.24 7.77 -4.17
C LEU A 52 2.25 9.00 -3.27
N PHE A 53 2.07 8.80 -1.96
CA PHE A 53 2.19 9.87 -0.97
C PHE A 53 3.59 10.51 -1.01
N PHE A 54 4.65 9.70 -0.96
CA PHE A 54 6.02 10.18 -1.08
C PHE A 54 6.22 11.00 -2.36
N THR A 55 5.85 10.44 -3.51
CA THR A 55 6.01 11.11 -4.82
C THR A 55 5.23 12.42 -4.86
N ALA A 56 3.99 12.44 -4.38
CA ALA A 56 3.17 13.64 -4.38
C ALA A 56 3.75 14.73 -3.48
N VAL A 57 4.27 14.38 -2.30
CA VAL A 57 4.97 15.33 -1.40
C VAL A 57 6.18 15.93 -2.11
N GLN A 58 7.02 15.12 -2.79
CA GLN A 58 8.20 15.62 -3.51
C GLN A 58 7.81 16.62 -4.62
N VAL A 59 6.74 16.33 -5.36
CA VAL A 59 6.25 17.23 -6.41
C VAL A 59 5.69 18.54 -5.82
N VAL A 60 4.93 18.49 -4.73
CA VAL A 60 4.35 19.67 -4.08
C VAL A 60 5.43 20.57 -3.49
N THR A 61 6.43 19.97 -2.86
CA THR A 61 7.54 20.70 -2.22
C THR A 61 8.61 21.17 -3.20
N GLY A 62 8.57 20.72 -4.46
CA GLY A 62 9.61 21.02 -5.46
C GLY A 62 10.97 20.43 -5.09
N ALA A 63 10.99 19.31 -4.39
CA ALA A 63 12.21 18.70 -3.88
C ALA A 63 13.02 18.08 -5.03
N THR A 64 14.28 18.52 -5.16
CA THR A 64 15.22 18.07 -6.21
C THR A 64 16.16 16.96 -5.75
N TRP A 65 16.32 16.76 -4.43
CA TRP A 65 17.23 15.76 -3.87
C TRP A 65 16.86 14.32 -4.25
N SER A 66 15.57 14.07 -4.48
CA SER A 66 15.02 12.74 -4.80
C SER A 66 14.91 12.47 -6.31
N ASP A 67 15.28 13.40 -7.20
CA ASP A 67 15.09 13.26 -8.65
C ASP A 67 15.74 12.00 -9.22
N SER A 68 16.94 11.64 -8.78
CA SER A 68 17.62 10.43 -9.22
C SER A 68 17.00 9.13 -8.67
N LEU A 69 16.19 9.22 -7.61
CA LEU A 69 15.46 8.10 -7.01
C LEU A 69 14.05 7.93 -7.58
N ARG A 70 13.56 8.89 -8.36
CA ARG A 70 12.19 9.01 -8.83
C ARG A 70 11.65 7.73 -9.48
N THR A 71 12.49 6.99 -10.17
CA THR A 71 12.11 5.73 -10.83
C THR A 71 11.70 4.62 -9.86
N ILE A 72 12.11 4.68 -8.57
CA ILE A 72 11.80 3.66 -7.57
C ILE A 72 10.38 3.84 -7.03
N PRO A 73 10.00 5.01 -6.45
CA PRO A 73 8.63 5.23 -5.98
C PRO A 73 7.60 5.18 -7.11
N GLU A 74 7.96 5.55 -8.35
CA GLU A 74 7.06 5.46 -9.50
C GLU A 74 6.72 4.01 -9.92
N LYS A 75 7.55 3.03 -9.55
CA LYS A 75 7.30 1.61 -9.85
C LYS A 75 6.51 0.88 -8.76
N LEU A 76 6.54 1.31 -7.52
CA LEU A 76 5.81 0.67 -6.44
C LEU A 76 4.29 0.62 -6.69
N PRO A 77 3.64 1.64 -7.27
CA PRO A 77 2.22 1.57 -7.61
C PRO A 77 1.84 0.49 -8.63
N LEU A 78 2.81 -0.15 -9.30
CA LEU A 78 2.56 -1.33 -10.12
C LEU A 78 2.05 -2.54 -9.32
N THR A 79 2.12 -2.50 -7.98
CA THR A 79 1.50 -3.49 -7.10
C THR A 79 -0.02 -3.32 -7.00
N LEU A 80 -0.59 -2.16 -7.35
CA LEU A 80 -2.03 -1.88 -7.24
C LEU A 80 -2.93 -2.86 -8.00
N PRO A 81 -2.66 -3.24 -9.25
CA PRO A 81 -3.51 -4.21 -9.95
C PRO A 81 -3.59 -5.54 -9.21
N MET A 82 -2.46 -6.05 -8.69
CA MET A 82 -2.44 -7.28 -7.89
C MET A 82 -3.19 -7.09 -6.57
N ALA A 83 -2.95 -6.00 -5.86
CA ALA A 83 -3.69 -5.66 -4.64
C ALA A 83 -5.21 -5.59 -4.89
N THR A 84 -5.60 -4.99 -6.02
CA THR A 84 -7.01 -4.89 -6.43
C THR A 84 -7.64 -6.27 -6.61
N VAL A 85 -6.96 -7.16 -7.33
CA VAL A 85 -7.46 -8.54 -7.54
C VAL A 85 -7.61 -9.26 -6.20
N LEU A 86 -6.59 -9.23 -5.33
CA LEU A 86 -6.64 -9.89 -4.03
C LEU A 86 -7.78 -9.36 -3.16
N LEU A 87 -7.93 -8.05 -3.06
CA LEU A 87 -8.98 -7.42 -2.25
C LEU A 87 -10.37 -7.72 -2.81
N LEU A 88 -10.57 -7.64 -4.12
CA LEU A 88 -11.85 -7.98 -4.74
C LEU A 88 -12.20 -9.46 -4.57
N VAL A 89 -11.23 -10.37 -4.64
CA VAL A 89 -11.44 -11.79 -4.34
C VAL A 89 -11.95 -11.95 -2.91
N VAL A 90 -11.35 -11.29 -1.93
CA VAL A 90 -11.83 -11.34 -0.53
C VAL A 90 -13.25 -10.79 -0.43
N PHE A 91 -13.55 -9.62 -0.97
CA PHE A 91 -14.85 -8.97 -0.83
C PHE A 91 -16.00 -9.72 -1.55
N LEU A 92 -15.68 -10.43 -2.63
CA LEU A 92 -16.67 -11.15 -3.44
C LEU A 92 -16.80 -12.62 -3.04
N ALA A 93 -15.67 -13.31 -2.83
CA ALA A 93 -15.63 -14.76 -2.64
C ALA A 93 -15.52 -15.18 -1.16
N HIS A 94 -15.00 -14.31 -0.28
CA HIS A 94 -14.77 -14.59 1.14
C HIS A 94 -15.45 -13.56 2.06
N PRO A 95 -16.76 -13.30 1.91
CA PRO A 95 -17.48 -12.33 2.75
C PRO A 95 -17.46 -12.70 4.22
N GLU A 96 -17.34 -13.99 4.56
CA GLU A 96 -17.23 -14.52 5.92
C GLU A 96 -16.02 -13.97 6.69
N THR A 97 -15.04 -13.39 6.01
CA THR A 97 -13.92 -12.67 6.65
C THR A 97 -14.42 -11.51 7.53
N TYR A 98 -15.59 -10.97 7.21
CA TYR A 98 -16.19 -9.85 7.92
C TYR A 98 -17.42 -10.32 8.72
N SER A 99 -17.39 -10.19 10.05
CA SER A 99 -18.48 -10.60 10.94
C SER A 99 -19.81 -9.92 10.64
N TRP A 100 -19.77 -8.64 10.20
CA TRP A 100 -20.95 -7.86 9.86
C TRP A 100 -21.70 -8.35 8.60
N THR A 101 -21.12 -9.25 7.82
CA THR A 101 -21.82 -9.86 6.68
C THR A 101 -22.83 -10.93 7.12
N VAL A 102 -22.64 -11.50 8.32
CA VAL A 102 -23.52 -12.50 8.93
C VAL A 102 -24.47 -11.82 9.92
N GLU A 103 -23.96 -10.90 10.73
CA GLU A 103 -24.74 -10.14 11.71
C GLU A 103 -25.35 -8.89 11.07
N GLN A 104 -26.67 -8.85 10.94
CA GLN A 104 -27.36 -7.67 10.38
C GLN A 104 -27.16 -6.46 11.29
N GLN A 105 -26.49 -5.44 10.76
CA GLN A 105 -26.35 -4.15 11.43
C GLN A 105 -27.60 -3.29 11.17
N SER A 106 -28.03 -2.50 12.16
CA SER A 106 -29.20 -1.63 12.06
C SER A 106 -28.82 -0.16 11.82
N GLY A 107 -29.77 0.63 11.33
CA GLY A 107 -29.62 2.07 11.14
C GLY A 107 -28.59 2.47 10.09
N LEU A 108 -27.95 3.63 10.27
CA LEU A 108 -26.94 4.17 9.32
C LEU A 108 -25.76 3.23 9.14
N ARG A 109 -25.37 2.50 10.20
CA ARG A 109 -24.29 1.52 10.15
C ARG A 109 -24.62 0.35 9.22
N GLY A 110 -25.87 -0.12 9.23
CA GLY A 110 -26.33 -1.18 8.33
C GLY A 110 -26.31 -0.75 6.86
N VAL A 111 -26.62 0.51 6.56
CA VAL A 111 -26.47 1.05 5.20
C VAL A 111 -25.00 1.14 4.81
N TRP A 112 -24.14 1.67 5.70
CA TRP A 112 -22.71 1.81 5.45
C TRP A 112 -22.03 0.47 5.23
N LEU A 113 -22.29 -0.54 6.06
CA LEU A 113 -21.71 -1.89 5.97
C LEU A 113 -22.52 -2.82 5.07
N SER A 114 -23.48 -2.32 4.27
CA SER A 114 -24.14 -3.15 3.27
C SER A 114 -23.12 -3.60 2.21
N ARG A 115 -23.15 -4.89 1.87
CA ARG A 115 -22.19 -5.52 0.96
C ARG A 115 -22.03 -4.80 -0.38
N PRO A 116 -23.12 -4.44 -1.12
CA PRO A 116 -22.97 -3.75 -2.40
C PRO A 116 -22.32 -2.37 -2.26
N PHE A 117 -22.66 -1.61 -1.21
CA PHE A 117 -22.11 -0.28 -0.98
C PHE A 117 -20.64 -0.35 -0.53
N PHE A 118 -20.28 -1.35 0.29
CA PHE A 118 -18.89 -1.62 0.67
C PHE A 118 -18.01 -1.94 -0.55
N ILE A 119 -18.46 -2.82 -1.45
CA ILE A 119 -17.73 -3.19 -2.66
C ILE A 119 -17.60 -1.98 -3.60
N ALA A 120 -18.67 -1.21 -3.79
CA ALA A 120 -18.66 -0.02 -4.63
C ALA A 120 -17.63 1.02 -4.14
N ARG A 121 -17.63 1.31 -2.82
CA ARG A 121 -16.65 2.25 -2.22
C ARG A 121 -15.22 1.71 -2.34
N SER A 122 -15.00 0.45 -2.01
CA SER A 122 -13.67 -0.18 -2.11
C SER A 122 -13.13 -0.13 -3.54
N SER A 123 -13.98 -0.39 -4.53
CA SER A 123 -13.63 -0.27 -5.95
C SER A 123 -13.30 1.18 -6.34
N LEU A 124 -14.04 2.14 -5.78
CA LEU A 124 -13.77 3.57 -5.98
C LEU A 124 -12.39 3.96 -5.41
N TYR A 125 -12.05 3.53 -4.18
CA TYR A 125 -10.74 3.83 -3.59
C TYR A 125 -9.60 3.29 -4.45
N LEU A 126 -9.67 2.03 -4.85
CA LEU A 126 -8.69 1.38 -5.71
C LEU A 126 -8.57 2.06 -7.08
N GLY A 127 -9.70 2.44 -7.69
CA GLY A 127 -9.75 3.19 -8.95
C GLY A 127 -9.08 4.57 -8.83
N LEU A 128 -9.37 5.31 -7.75
CA LEU A 128 -8.76 6.61 -7.47
C LEU A 128 -7.25 6.50 -7.22
N TRP A 129 -6.77 5.45 -6.56
CA TRP A 129 -5.34 5.22 -6.38
C TRP A 129 -4.64 4.86 -7.69
N MET A 130 -5.26 4.05 -8.55
CA MET A 130 -4.73 3.77 -9.90
C MET A 130 -4.71 5.02 -10.77
N LEU A 131 -5.73 5.87 -10.69
CA LEU A 131 -5.76 7.16 -11.37
C LEU A 131 -4.66 8.09 -10.84
N SER A 132 -4.48 8.16 -9.53
CA SER A 132 -3.41 8.93 -8.88
C SER A 132 -2.03 8.51 -9.36
N ALA A 133 -1.79 7.19 -9.47
CA ALA A 133 -0.55 6.66 -10.02
C ALA A 133 -0.31 7.14 -11.46
N ARG A 134 -1.33 7.07 -12.31
CA ARG A 134 -1.24 7.55 -13.70
C ARG A 134 -1.01 9.05 -13.80
N LEU A 135 -1.61 9.84 -12.91
CA LEU A 135 -1.46 11.30 -12.92
C LEU A 135 -0.07 11.75 -12.48
N LEU A 136 0.51 11.09 -11.45
CA LEU A 136 1.84 11.43 -10.92
C LEU A 136 2.98 10.95 -11.81
N THR A 137 2.80 9.87 -12.58
CA THR A 137 3.82 9.36 -13.52
C THR A 137 3.87 10.13 -14.85
N ARG A 138 2.97 11.06 -15.08
CA ARG A 138 3.02 11.91 -16.28
C ARG A 138 4.24 12.82 -16.23
N PRO A 139 4.91 13.05 -17.38
CA PRO A 139 5.94 14.09 -17.46
C PRO A 139 5.36 15.43 -17.02
N ALA A 140 6.05 16.13 -16.13
CA ALA A 140 5.63 17.44 -15.59
C ALA A 140 4.27 17.44 -14.85
N ALA A 141 4.05 16.44 -13.96
CA ALA A 141 2.92 16.52 -13.04
C ALA A 141 2.98 17.84 -12.25
N SER A 142 1.92 18.66 -12.31
CA SER A 142 1.90 19.95 -11.64
C SER A 142 1.69 19.80 -10.13
N SER A 143 2.19 20.76 -9.34
CA SER A 143 1.98 20.79 -7.87
C SER A 143 0.49 20.78 -7.51
N ARG A 144 -0.38 21.35 -8.34
CA ARG A 144 -1.85 21.31 -8.12
C ARG A 144 -2.40 19.89 -8.24
N VAL A 145 -1.95 19.12 -9.23
CA VAL A 145 -2.33 17.72 -9.40
C VAL A 145 -1.82 16.89 -8.21
N ALA A 146 -0.57 17.09 -7.82
CA ALA A 146 0.02 16.37 -6.68
C ALA A 146 -0.69 16.70 -5.36
N ALA A 147 -1.05 17.97 -5.12
CA ALA A 147 -1.85 18.37 -3.97
C ALA A 147 -3.24 17.72 -3.97
N GLY A 148 -3.91 17.66 -5.14
CA GLY A 148 -5.17 16.93 -5.29
C GLY A 148 -5.02 15.43 -4.98
N VAL A 149 -3.94 14.81 -5.45
CA VAL A 149 -3.63 13.41 -5.12
C VAL A 149 -3.42 13.22 -3.62
N LEU A 150 -2.68 14.11 -2.93
CA LEU A 150 -2.52 14.03 -1.46
C LEU A 150 -3.87 14.07 -0.73
N ALA A 151 -4.77 14.96 -1.13
CA ALA A 151 -6.11 15.04 -0.54
C ALA A 151 -6.91 13.75 -0.78
N VAL A 152 -6.86 13.20 -2.00
CA VAL A 152 -7.50 11.91 -2.34
C VAL A 152 -6.92 10.79 -1.50
N LEU A 153 -5.60 10.66 -1.39
CA LEU A 153 -4.94 9.61 -0.62
C LEU A 153 -5.26 9.72 0.87
N ALA A 154 -5.27 10.94 1.44
CA ALA A 154 -5.62 11.15 2.84
C ALA A 154 -7.05 10.73 3.14
N LEU A 155 -8.02 11.19 2.34
CA LEU A 155 -9.44 10.88 2.54
C LEU A 155 -9.73 9.39 2.31
N THR A 156 -9.30 8.86 1.15
CA THR A 156 -9.62 7.47 0.79
C THR A 156 -8.79 6.47 1.58
N GLY A 157 -7.56 6.82 1.98
CA GLY A 157 -6.74 5.99 2.88
C GLY A 157 -7.36 5.88 4.28
N TRP A 158 -7.89 6.99 4.80
CA TRP A 158 -8.66 6.99 6.06
C TRP A 158 -9.88 6.07 5.96
N LEU A 159 -10.70 6.24 4.91
CA LEU A 159 -11.90 5.45 4.71
C LEU A 159 -11.58 3.97 4.46
N ALA A 160 -10.57 3.68 3.66
CA ALA A 160 -10.14 2.30 3.37
C ALA A 160 -9.63 1.58 4.63
N ALA A 161 -8.86 2.24 5.49
CA ALA A 161 -8.40 1.67 6.76
C ALA A 161 -9.59 1.35 7.68
N SER A 162 -10.60 2.22 7.73
CA SER A 162 -11.83 2.00 8.49
C SER A 162 -12.67 0.87 7.90
N ASP A 163 -12.85 0.86 6.57
CA ASP A 163 -13.68 -0.13 5.89
C ASP A 163 -13.04 -1.52 5.84
N TRP A 164 -11.74 -1.62 5.59
CA TRP A 164 -11.09 -2.91 5.36
C TRP A 164 -10.52 -3.56 6.62
N LEU A 165 -10.06 -2.75 7.57
CA LEU A 165 -9.39 -3.26 8.78
C LEU A 165 -10.22 -3.05 10.05
N MET A 166 -10.70 -1.83 10.32
CA MET A 166 -11.46 -1.55 11.53
C MET A 166 -12.81 -2.27 11.53
N SER A 167 -13.45 -2.43 10.37
CA SER A 167 -14.73 -3.12 10.24
C SER A 167 -14.66 -4.64 10.49
N LEU A 168 -13.46 -5.23 10.58
CA LEU A 168 -13.30 -6.62 11.01
C LEU A 168 -13.86 -6.85 12.43
N THR A 169 -13.80 -5.81 13.28
CA THR A 169 -14.35 -5.81 14.64
C THR A 169 -15.33 -4.66 14.79
N PRO A 170 -16.60 -4.80 14.35
CA PRO A 170 -17.56 -3.70 14.26
C PRO A 170 -17.88 -3.02 15.59
N GLN A 171 -17.72 -3.72 16.72
CA GLN A 171 -17.97 -3.16 18.06
C GLN A 171 -16.86 -2.21 18.52
N TRP A 172 -15.68 -2.26 17.89
CA TRP A 172 -14.56 -1.42 18.24
C TRP A 172 -14.39 -0.27 17.22
N THR A 173 -14.15 0.95 17.71
CA THR A 173 -13.93 2.11 16.86
C THR A 173 -12.84 2.99 17.46
N SER A 174 -11.95 3.50 16.62
CA SER A 174 -10.93 4.45 17.01
C SER A 174 -10.66 5.44 15.86
N THR A 175 -10.67 6.73 16.19
CA THR A 175 -10.39 7.80 15.23
C THR A 175 -8.93 7.85 14.80
N ILE A 176 -8.01 7.43 15.67
CA ILE A 176 -6.57 7.46 15.42
C ILE A 176 -6.09 6.26 14.59
N PHE A 177 -6.87 5.17 14.56
CA PHE A 177 -6.50 3.93 13.91
C PHE A 177 -6.20 4.11 12.42
N SER A 178 -7.02 4.86 11.70
CA SER A 178 -6.81 5.09 10.26
C SER A 178 -5.54 5.87 9.98
N VAL A 179 -5.17 6.83 10.85
CA VAL A 179 -3.90 7.56 10.75
C VAL A 179 -2.73 6.62 11.02
N TYR A 180 -2.84 5.77 12.04
CA TYR A 180 -1.84 4.75 12.37
C TYR A 180 -1.57 3.81 11.19
N VAL A 181 -2.63 3.31 10.54
CA VAL A 181 -2.51 2.45 9.35
C VAL A 181 -1.86 3.21 8.18
N PHE A 182 -2.30 4.45 7.92
CA PHE A 182 -1.75 5.26 6.84
C PHE A 182 -0.25 5.55 7.02
N VAL A 183 0.17 5.91 8.23
CA VAL A 183 1.60 6.10 8.54
C VAL A 183 2.36 4.79 8.38
N GLY A 184 1.77 3.64 8.73
CA GLY A 184 2.33 2.31 8.47
C GLY A 184 2.57 2.05 6.97
N PHE A 185 1.67 2.50 6.09
CA PHE A 185 1.88 2.43 4.65
C PHE A 185 3.08 3.27 4.20
N VAL A 186 3.22 4.49 4.74
CA VAL A 186 4.37 5.36 4.44
C VAL A 186 5.68 4.72 4.90
N VAL A 187 5.73 4.22 6.15
CA VAL A 187 6.91 3.50 6.69
C VAL A 187 7.30 2.33 5.79
N SER A 188 6.33 1.50 5.42
CA SER A 188 6.55 0.33 4.56
C SER A 188 7.08 0.73 3.17
N ALA A 189 6.53 1.78 2.57
CA ALA A 189 6.98 2.28 1.27
C ALA A 189 8.39 2.86 1.33
N VAL A 190 8.72 3.69 2.35
CA VAL A 190 10.06 4.26 2.52
C VAL A 190 11.08 3.15 2.78
N ALA A 191 10.74 2.14 3.59
CA ALA A 191 11.58 0.97 3.83
C ALA A 191 11.85 0.19 2.52
N ALA A 192 10.80 -0.06 1.71
CA ALA A 192 10.92 -0.74 0.44
C ALA A 192 11.79 0.07 -0.56
N MET A 193 11.64 1.39 -0.59
CA MET A 193 12.48 2.27 -1.40
C MET A 193 13.95 2.20 -0.97
N LEU A 194 14.21 2.33 0.34
CA LEU A 194 15.58 2.26 0.89
C LEU A 194 16.24 0.91 0.58
N LEU A 195 15.54 -0.20 0.81
CA LEU A 195 16.03 -1.54 0.48
C LEU A 195 16.31 -1.70 -1.02
N THR A 196 15.44 -1.17 -1.87
CA THR A 196 15.64 -1.20 -3.33
C THR A 196 16.88 -0.38 -3.73
N CYS A 197 17.07 0.81 -3.14
CA CYS A 197 18.26 1.64 -3.38
C CYS A 197 19.55 0.91 -2.98
N ILE A 198 19.57 0.30 -1.79
CA ILE A 198 20.72 -0.48 -1.30
C ILE A 198 20.98 -1.66 -2.24
N TRP A 199 19.96 -2.40 -2.62
CA TRP A 199 20.07 -3.55 -3.51
C TRP A 199 20.61 -3.16 -4.90
N VAL A 200 20.11 -2.05 -5.49
CA VAL A 200 20.61 -1.54 -6.78
C VAL A 200 22.07 -1.14 -6.67
N ARG A 201 22.47 -0.48 -5.59
CA ARG A 201 23.86 -0.05 -5.35
C ARG A 201 24.81 -1.24 -5.18
N VAL A 202 24.40 -2.26 -4.43
CA VAL A 202 25.21 -3.50 -4.24
C VAL A 202 25.37 -4.27 -5.55
N ARG A 203 24.31 -4.32 -6.38
CA ARG A 203 24.32 -5.06 -7.65
C ARG A 203 25.08 -4.34 -8.78
N ASN A 204 25.10 -3.01 -8.76
CA ASN A 204 25.75 -2.19 -9.77
C ASN A 204 26.64 -1.12 -9.12
N PRO A 205 27.83 -1.47 -8.61
CA PRO A 205 28.73 -0.54 -7.92
C PRO A 205 29.16 0.67 -8.79
N THR A 206 29.13 0.51 -10.11
CA THR A 206 29.45 1.56 -11.08
C THR A 206 28.28 2.50 -11.35
N CYS A 207 27.05 2.13 -10.97
CA CYS A 207 25.87 2.94 -11.15
C CYS A 207 25.77 3.98 -10.01
N ARG A 208 26.27 5.19 -10.24
CA ARG A 208 26.20 6.31 -9.29
C ARG A 208 24.80 6.96 -9.20
N SER A 209 23.75 6.26 -9.62
CA SER A 209 22.37 6.82 -9.62
C SER A 209 21.84 7.14 -8.23
N VAL A 210 22.37 6.51 -7.18
CA VAL A 210 21.95 6.72 -5.79
C VAL A 210 23.17 7.16 -4.97
N SER A 211 23.16 8.40 -4.47
CA SER A 211 24.22 8.94 -3.63
C SER A 211 24.09 8.45 -2.16
N GLU A 212 25.21 8.54 -1.40
CA GLU A 212 25.17 8.23 0.04
C GLU A 212 24.29 9.21 0.82
N GLY A 213 24.28 10.49 0.41
CA GLY A 213 23.38 11.49 0.99
C GLY A 213 21.91 11.08 0.87
N GLN A 214 21.48 10.64 -0.32
CA GLN A 214 20.11 10.19 -0.55
C GLN A 214 19.72 8.95 0.26
N LEU A 215 20.65 8.00 0.46
CA LEU A 215 20.42 6.86 1.34
C LEU A 215 20.26 7.31 2.80
N ARG A 216 21.07 8.29 3.23
CA ARG A 216 20.97 8.88 4.58
C ARG A 216 19.63 9.60 4.75
N ASP A 217 19.20 10.37 3.76
CA ASP A 217 17.94 11.11 3.79
C ASP A 217 16.75 10.16 3.89
N LEU A 218 16.71 9.09 3.06
CA LEU A 218 15.70 8.04 3.16
C LEU A 218 15.73 7.32 4.51
N ALA A 219 16.92 7.00 5.05
CA ALA A 219 17.05 6.37 6.36
C ALA A 219 16.56 7.28 7.49
N THR A 220 16.84 8.60 7.39
CA THR A 220 16.34 9.60 8.36
C THR A 220 14.82 9.71 8.29
N MET A 221 14.25 9.74 7.09
CA MET A 221 12.79 9.73 6.90
C MET A 221 12.17 8.45 7.47
N LEU A 222 12.79 7.28 7.22
CA LEU A 222 12.32 6.01 7.76
C LEU A 222 12.31 6.03 9.29
N LEU A 223 13.38 6.54 9.92
CA LEU A 223 13.45 6.69 11.37
C LEU A 223 12.34 7.61 11.88
N GLY A 224 12.18 8.81 11.28
CA GLY A 224 11.15 9.78 11.68
C GLY A 224 9.73 9.22 11.60
N PHE A 225 9.38 8.59 10.46
CA PHE A 225 8.06 7.96 10.29
C PHE A 225 7.88 6.73 11.19
N SER A 226 8.94 5.97 11.48
CA SER A 226 8.87 4.85 12.43
C SER A 226 8.62 5.34 13.87
N CYS A 227 9.25 6.42 14.29
CA CYS A 227 8.99 7.05 15.58
C CYS A 227 7.54 7.56 15.67
N LEU A 228 7.05 8.23 14.62
CA LEU A 228 5.67 8.67 14.54
C LEU A 228 4.69 7.49 14.60
N TRP A 229 4.97 6.41 13.86
CA TRP A 229 4.16 5.19 13.86
C TRP A 229 4.10 4.53 15.25
N ALA A 230 5.24 4.43 15.94
CA ALA A 230 5.33 3.94 17.31
C ALA A 230 4.56 4.82 18.30
N TYR A 231 4.65 6.15 18.14
CA TYR A 231 3.86 7.10 18.94
C TYR A 231 2.36 6.91 18.74
N LEU A 232 1.89 6.78 17.48
CA LEU A 232 0.48 6.54 17.18
C LEU A 232 0.00 5.18 17.73
N TRP A 233 0.85 4.15 17.68
CA TRP A 233 0.57 2.87 18.31
C TRP A 233 0.37 3.02 19.82
N TYR A 234 1.24 3.77 20.48
CA TYR A 234 1.11 4.06 21.90
C TYR A 234 -0.19 4.82 22.21
N CYS A 235 -0.50 5.86 21.44
CA CYS A 235 -1.76 6.60 21.58
C CYS A 235 -2.99 5.72 21.34
N GLN A 236 -2.89 4.71 20.48
CA GLN A 236 -3.95 3.74 20.23
C GLN A 236 -4.15 2.79 21.42
N TYR A 237 -3.08 2.49 22.14
CA TYR A 237 -3.09 1.61 23.32
C TYR A 237 -3.66 2.32 24.57
N MET A 238 -3.40 3.62 24.75
CA MET A 238 -3.93 4.43 25.86
C MET A 238 -5.42 4.76 25.69
#